data_0519758b8b2b136fafc916c3b550cb1f
#
_entry.id   0519758b8b2b136fafc916c3b550cb1f
#
_cell.length_a   1.000
_cell.length_b   1.000
_cell.length_c   1.000
_cell.angle_alpha   90.00
_cell.angle_beta   90.00
_cell.angle_gamma   90.00
#
_symmetry.space_group_name_H-M   'P 1'
#
loop_
_entity.id
_entity.type
_entity.pdbx_description
1 polymer ?
#
loop_
_entity_poly.entity_id
_entity_poly.type
_entity_poly.pdbx_seq_one_letter_code
_entity_poly.pdbx_strand_id
1 'polypeptide(L)'
;MLDSYEKFLSEYVTKEDFFNFGLNETIYIPIEKVEEEWKLLKTRIKENQSVFIRGFGRDAAGTHLFFDFYSKVFQNDNIDKDPTNNQKPTKLIETLTQLKKNKDIRNYQVSHIFGRTKNIFAFTAPWNIVYMPKILDPFTGHEAKGEMIDEYQKLFQQQSYEKFHPFIDEFNNIMTDSELVESIENYFEDLYNTNKDIKIVQKFEKAVRDEFSPIEIV
;
A
#
# COMPACT_ATOMS: atom_id res chain seq x y z
N MET A 1 -4.51 -18.95 24.43
CA MET A 1 -5.18 -17.63 24.42
C MET A 1 -6.52 -17.81 23.72
N LEU A 2 -7.60 -17.16 24.16
CA LEU A 2 -8.88 -17.28 23.46
C LEU A 2 -8.82 -16.39 22.20
N ASP A 3 -8.93 -16.99 21.01
CA ASP A 3 -9.00 -16.30 19.72
C ASP A 3 -10.41 -16.49 19.13
N SER A 4 -11.10 -15.37 18.86
CA SER A 4 -12.48 -15.40 18.35
C SER A 4 -12.57 -15.82 16.88
N TYR A 5 -11.54 -15.56 16.07
CA TYR A 5 -11.49 -16.04 14.69
C TYR A 5 -11.22 -17.54 14.64
N GLU A 6 -10.25 -18.02 15.41
CA GLU A 6 -9.98 -19.46 15.55
C GLU A 6 -11.24 -20.21 15.97
N LYS A 7 -11.95 -19.69 16.99
CA LYS A 7 -13.22 -20.27 17.43
C LYS A 7 -14.29 -20.25 16.35
N PHE A 8 -14.47 -19.14 15.64
CA PHE A 8 -15.44 -19.02 14.56
C PHE A 8 -15.17 -20.01 13.42
N LEU A 9 -13.92 -20.12 13.00
CA LEU A 9 -13.52 -21.00 11.90
C LEU A 9 -13.46 -22.47 12.29
N SER A 10 -13.24 -22.81 13.58
CA SER A 10 -13.27 -24.20 14.03
C SER A 10 -14.69 -24.75 14.31
N GLU A 11 -15.64 -23.87 14.66
CA GLU A 11 -16.98 -24.28 15.09
C GLU A 11 -18.09 -23.98 14.06
N TYR A 12 -17.92 -22.97 13.20
CA TYR A 12 -19.02 -22.43 12.38
C TYR A 12 -18.75 -22.43 10.87
N VAL A 13 -17.49 -22.22 10.43
CA VAL A 13 -17.09 -22.17 9.02
C VAL A 13 -15.71 -22.79 8.90
N THR A 14 -15.44 -23.58 7.86
CA THR A 14 -14.07 -24.09 7.67
C THR A 14 -13.11 -22.96 7.28
N LYS A 15 -11.86 -23.04 7.75
CA LYS A 15 -10.80 -22.10 7.39
C LYS A 15 -10.62 -22.04 5.88
N GLU A 16 -10.65 -23.19 5.22
CA GLU A 16 -10.49 -23.31 3.78
C GLU A 16 -11.60 -22.59 3.00
N ASP A 17 -12.87 -22.80 3.37
CA ASP A 17 -13.99 -22.11 2.72
C ASP A 17 -13.92 -20.60 2.92
N PHE A 18 -13.52 -20.16 4.10
CA PHE A 18 -13.38 -18.74 4.43
C PHE A 18 -12.25 -18.08 3.64
N PHE A 19 -11.10 -18.75 3.52
CA PHE A 19 -9.97 -18.26 2.74
C PHE A 19 -10.30 -18.24 1.25
N ASN A 20 -10.88 -19.33 0.73
CA ASN A 20 -11.32 -19.42 -0.66
C ASN A 20 -12.36 -18.34 -1.01
N PHE A 21 -13.31 -18.08 -0.11
CA PHE A 21 -14.24 -16.96 -0.27
C PHE A 21 -13.49 -15.62 -0.42
N GLY A 22 -12.54 -15.34 0.47
CA GLY A 22 -11.78 -14.09 0.41
C GLY A 22 -10.95 -13.94 -0.86
N LEU A 23 -10.27 -15.00 -1.27
CA LEU A 23 -9.43 -15.01 -2.46
C LEU A 23 -10.24 -14.90 -3.75
N ASN A 24 -11.38 -15.61 -3.85
CA ASN A 24 -12.22 -15.64 -5.04
C ASN A 24 -13.08 -14.38 -5.19
N GLU A 25 -13.57 -13.81 -4.07
CA GLU A 25 -14.45 -12.64 -4.09
C GLU A 25 -13.69 -11.30 -4.03
N THR A 26 -12.37 -11.34 -3.96
CA THR A 26 -11.57 -10.12 -4.12
C THR A 26 -11.66 -9.61 -5.56
N ILE A 27 -12.07 -8.34 -5.70
CA ILE A 27 -12.22 -7.70 -7.02
C ILE A 27 -10.95 -6.92 -7.34
N TYR A 28 -10.24 -7.37 -8.35
CA TYR A 28 -9.04 -6.73 -8.89
C TYR A 28 -9.38 -5.77 -10.03
N ILE A 29 -8.55 -4.77 -10.24
CA ILE A 29 -8.59 -3.93 -11.43
C ILE A 29 -8.20 -4.79 -12.66
N PRO A 30 -8.90 -4.70 -13.80
CA PRO A 30 -8.52 -5.41 -15.03
C PRO A 30 -7.10 -5.08 -15.47
N ILE A 31 -6.36 -6.10 -15.91
CA ILE A 31 -4.91 -5.98 -16.17
C ILE A 31 -4.57 -4.92 -17.23
N GLU A 32 -5.41 -4.76 -18.23
CA GLU A 32 -5.23 -3.75 -19.30
C GLU A 32 -5.32 -2.33 -18.72
N LYS A 33 -6.17 -2.15 -17.71
CA LYS A 33 -6.32 -0.88 -16.99
C LYS A 33 -5.18 -0.65 -15.99
N VAL A 34 -4.65 -1.73 -15.43
CA VAL A 34 -3.47 -1.64 -14.55
C VAL A 34 -2.26 -1.13 -15.34
N GLU A 35 -2.01 -1.68 -16.53
CA GLU A 35 -0.89 -1.26 -17.38
C GLU A 35 -0.98 0.23 -17.74
N GLU A 36 -2.15 0.67 -18.22
CA GLU A 36 -2.40 2.06 -18.60
C GLU A 36 -2.18 3.04 -17.42
N GLU A 37 -2.84 2.77 -16.29
CA GLU A 37 -2.81 3.69 -15.15
C GLU A 37 -1.45 3.66 -14.41
N TRP A 38 -0.76 2.51 -14.37
CA TRP A 38 0.59 2.41 -13.83
C TRP A 38 1.58 3.26 -14.63
N LYS A 39 1.49 3.24 -15.95
CA LYS A 39 2.29 4.11 -16.82
C LYS A 39 1.99 5.59 -16.56
N LEU A 40 0.72 5.95 -16.42
CA LEU A 40 0.31 7.32 -16.10
C LEU A 40 0.80 7.78 -14.74
N LEU A 41 0.75 6.91 -13.71
CA LEU A 41 1.28 7.22 -12.38
C LEU A 41 2.78 7.53 -12.43
N LYS A 42 3.58 6.69 -13.08
CA LYS A 42 5.02 6.92 -13.25
C LYS A 42 5.33 8.22 -14.01
N THR A 43 4.54 8.52 -15.04
CA THR A 43 4.67 9.77 -15.79
C THR A 43 4.38 10.97 -14.90
N ARG A 44 3.28 10.95 -14.12
CA ARG A 44 2.95 12.03 -13.17
C ARG A 44 4.07 12.29 -12.16
N ILE A 45 4.67 11.21 -11.63
CA ILE A 45 5.79 11.34 -10.69
C ILE A 45 7.00 11.99 -11.38
N LYS A 46 7.38 11.49 -12.55
CA LYS A 46 8.52 11.99 -13.33
C LYS A 46 8.37 13.45 -13.76
N GLU A 47 7.15 13.88 -14.08
CA GLU A 47 6.85 15.23 -14.56
C GLU A 47 6.47 16.20 -13.43
N ASN A 48 6.69 15.82 -12.16
CA ASN A 48 6.36 16.63 -10.99
C ASN A 48 4.88 17.07 -10.96
N GLN A 49 3.99 16.22 -11.46
CA GLN A 49 2.56 16.43 -11.37
C GLN A 49 2.02 15.99 -9.99
N SER A 50 0.78 16.40 -9.68
CA SER A 50 0.14 16.04 -8.41
C SER A 50 -0.02 14.54 -8.28
N VAL A 51 0.55 13.98 -7.21
CA VAL A 51 0.39 12.61 -6.75
C VAL A 51 0.03 12.60 -5.27
N PHE A 52 -0.43 11.46 -4.77
CA PHE A 52 -0.99 11.38 -3.43
C PHE A 52 -0.30 10.30 -2.61
N ILE A 53 -0.24 10.53 -1.31
CA ILE A 53 0.12 9.55 -0.30
C ILE A 53 -0.98 9.46 0.76
N ARG A 54 -1.01 8.34 1.50
CA ARG A 54 -1.89 8.20 2.65
C ARG A 54 -1.54 9.25 3.69
N GLY A 55 -2.56 9.91 4.23
CA GLY A 55 -2.39 10.78 5.38
C GLY A 55 -1.94 10.00 6.60
N PHE A 56 -1.34 10.71 7.54
CA PHE A 56 -0.97 10.15 8.82
C PHE A 56 -2.19 10.20 9.74
N GLY A 57 -2.48 9.11 10.44
CA GLY A 57 -3.49 9.07 11.47
C GLY A 57 -3.07 9.90 12.70
N ARG A 58 -3.28 9.38 13.91
CA ARG A 58 -2.92 10.05 15.16
C ARG A 58 -1.44 10.40 15.28
N ASP A 59 -0.56 9.74 14.51
CA ASP A 59 0.90 9.98 14.48
C ASP A 59 1.30 11.02 13.43
N ALA A 60 0.59 12.13 13.34
CA ALA A 60 0.85 13.23 12.40
C ALA A 60 2.25 13.87 12.51
N ALA A 61 3.03 13.53 13.52
CA ALA A 61 4.35 14.11 13.79
C ALA A 61 5.39 13.93 12.67
N GLY A 62 5.18 13.00 11.75
CA GLY A 62 6.11 12.75 10.65
C GLY A 62 5.68 13.28 9.27
N THR A 63 4.46 13.87 9.14
CA THR A 63 3.92 14.24 7.81
C THR A 63 4.79 15.27 7.09
N HIS A 64 5.27 16.28 7.79
CA HIS A 64 6.13 17.31 7.22
C HIS A 64 7.49 16.75 6.76
N LEU A 65 8.02 15.72 7.43
CA LEU A 65 9.26 15.07 7.05
C LEU A 65 9.11 14.30 5.73
N PHE A 66 7.95 13.67 5.48
CA PHE A 66 7.71 13.03 4.19
C PHE A 66 7.61 14.05 3.05
N PHE A 67 7.03 15.21 3.25
CA PHE A 67 7.00 16.25 2.21
C PHE A 67 8.41 16.81 1.93
N ASP A 68 9.21 17.07 2.97
CA ASP A 68 10.61 17.46 2.82
C ASP A 68 11.42 16.37 2.10
N PHE A 69 11.21 15.11 2.46
CA PHE A 69 11.84 13.96 1.79
C PHE A 69 11.50 13.92 0.29
N TYR A 70 10.22 14.06 -0.07
CA TYR A 70 9.82 14.04 -1.48
C TYR A 70 10.35 15.23 -2.26
N SER A 71 10.33 16.42 -1.68
CA SER A 71 10.90 17.61 -2.29
C SER A 71 12.39 17.45 -2.59
N LYS A 72 13.16 16.85 -1.66
CA LYS A 72 14.61 16.70 -1.80
C LYS A 72 15.03 15.50 -2.64
N VAL A 73 14.43 14.33 -2.42
CA VAL A 73 14.80 13.07 -3.09
C VAL A 73 14.20 12.98 -4.49
N PHE A 74 12.95 13.39 -4.66
CA PHE A 74 12.24 13.29 -5.94
C PHE A 74 12.09 14.63 -6.66
N GLN A 75 12.53 15.73 -6.07
CA GLN A 75 12.34 17.09 -6.58
C GLN A 75 10.88 17.38 -6.95
N ASN A 76 9.94 16.82 -6.17
CA ASN A 76 8.51 16.95 -6.42
C ASN A 76 7.81 17.58 -5.20
N ASP A 77 7.38 18.83 -5.37
CA ASP A 77 6.62 19.60 -4.37
C ASP A 77 5.10 19.43 -4.52
N ASN A 78 4.64 18.66 -5.53
CA ASN A 78 3.23 18.44 -5.82
C ASN A 78 2.74 17.09 -5.23
N ILE A 79 3.23 16.73 -4.05
CA ILE A 79 2.80 15.54 -3.32
C ILE A 79 1.77 15.95 -2.29
N ASP A 80 0.55 15.44 -2.43
CA ASP A 80 -0.55 15.76 -1.53
C ASP A 80 -0.91 14.59 -0.62
N LYS A 81 -1.43 14.94 0.55
CA LYS A 81 -2.05 13.98 1.46
C LYS A 81 -3.46 13.66 0.99
N ASP A 82 -3.80 12.37 0.89
CA ASP A 82 -5.18 11.95 0.63
C ASP A 82 -6.14 12.50 1.72
N PRO A 83 -7.25 13.15 1.34
CA PRO A 83 -8.14 13.81 2.30
C PRO A 83 -8.75 12.88 3.36
N THR A 84 -8.98 11.60 3.02
CA THR A 84 -9.63 10.63 3.91
C THR A 84 -8.82 9.34 4.10
N ASN A 85 -7.56 9.34 3.69
CA ASN A 85 -6.65 8.19 3.66
C ASN A 85 -6.95 7.11 2.61
N ASN A 86 -8.08 7.15 1.94
CA ASN A 86 -8.48 6.22 0.88
C ASN A 86 -9.35 6.84 -0.20
N GLN A 87 -9.48 8.17 -0.27
CA GLN A 87 -10.35 8.80 -1.27
C GLN A 87 -9.84 8.58 -2.69
N LYS A 88 -8.54 8.78 -2.92
CA LYS A 88 -7.95 8.61 -4.26
C LYS A 88 -7.94 7.16 -4.69
N PRO A 89 -7.48 6.18 -3.87
CA PRO A 89 -7.63 4.76 -4.16
C PRO A 89 -9.08 4.36 -4.46
N THR A 90 -10.06 4.84 -3.68
CA THR A 90 -11.48 4.55 -3.91
C THR A 90 -11.94 5.08 -5.27
N LYS A 91 -11.65 6.33 -5.60
CA LYS A 91 -12.03 6.90 -6.90
C LYS A 91 -11.36 6.17 -8.06
N LEU A 92 -10.10 5.78 -7.89
CA LEU A 92 -9.36 5.05 -8.90
C LEU A 92 -10.00 3.69 -9.20
N ILE A 93 -10.21 2.85 -8.18
CA ILE A 93 -10.79 1.53 -8.38
C ILE A 93 -12.25 1.62 -8.87
N GLU A 94 -13.06 2.58 -8.40
CA GLU A 94 -14.41 2.83 -8.93
C GLU A 94 -14.39 3.14 -10.43
N THR A 95 -13.45 3.98 -10.85
CA THR A 95 -13.32 4.37 -12.27
C THR A 95 -12.87 3.19 -13.13
N LEU A 96 -11.87 2.44 -12.67
CA LEU A 96 -11.26 1.38 -13.49
C LEU A 96 -12.08 0.09 -13.51
N THR A 97 -12.80 -0.22 -12.44
CA THR A 97 -13.71 -1.39 -12.37
C THR A 97 -15.14 -1.07 -12.80
N GLN A 98 -15.52 0.21 -12.82
CA GLN A 98 -16.90 0.69 -13.00
C GLN A 98 -17.87 0.22 -11.90
N LEU A 99 -17.35 -0.21 -10.75
CA LEU A 99 -18.12 -0.67 -9.60
C LEU A 99 -18.07 0.38 -8.47
N LYS A 100 -19.23 0.92 -8.11
CA LYS A 100 -19.35 1.90 -7.01
C LYS A 100 -19.84 1.22 -5.75
N LYS A 101 -19.15 1.51 -4.64
CA LYS A 101 -19.56 1.05 -3.31
C LYS A 101 -20.95 1.57 -2.96
N ASN A 102 -21.74 0.70 -2.33
CA ASN A 102 -23.14 0.93 -1.91
C ASN A 102 -24.14 1.14 -3.05
N LYS A 103 -23.70 1.09 -4.30
CA LYS A 103 -24.57 1.10 -5.48
C LYS A 103 -24.51 -0.23 -6.22
N ASP A 104 -23.31 -0.58 -6.71
CA ASP A 104 -23.08 -1.79 -7.52
C ASP A 104 -22.54 -2.95 -6.68
N ILE A 105 -21.77 -2.64 -5.62
CA ILE A 105 -21.24 -3.61 -4.65
C ILE A 105 -21.54 -3.14 -3.22
N ARG A 106 -21.79 -4.10 -2.30
CA ARG A 106 -22.07 -3.84 -0.89
C ARG A 106 -21.20 -4.73 0.00
N ASN A 107 -20.78 -4.20 1.16
CA ASN A 107 -19.90 -4.88 2.12
C ASN A 107 -18.52 -5.24 1.56
N TYR A 108 -18.03 -4.41 0.65
CA TYR A 108 -16.65 -4.39 0.20
C TYR A 108 -15.90 -3.18 0.75
N GLN A 109 -14.60 -3.32 0.89
CA GLN A 109 -13.68 -2.29 1.32
C GLN A 109 -12.52 -2.14 0.33
N VAL A 110 -12.00 -0.93 0.19
CA VAL A 110 -10.77 -0.68 -0.57
C VAL A 110 -9.59 -1.02 0.33
N SER A 111 -8.77 -1.95 -0.10
CA SER A 111 -7.58 -2.39 0.62
C SER A 111 -6.33 -2.27 -0.26
N HIS A 112 -5.17 -2.04 0.39
CA HIS A 112 -3.86 -2.08 -0.25
C HIS A 112 -3.23 -3.45 0.03
N ILE A 113 -2.85 -4.15 -1.03
CA ILE A 113 -2.38 -5.54 -0.96
C ILE A 113 -1.05 -5.63 -0.19
N PHE A 114 -0.09 -4.79 -0.55
CA PHE A 114 1.26 -4.81 -0.01
C PHE A 114 1.55 -3.64 0.94
N GLY A 115 0.53 -2.89 1.35
CA GLY A 115 0.75 -1.67 2.12
C GLY A 115 1.47 -0.58 1.32
N ARG A 116 2.63 -0.11 1.80
CA ARG A 116 3.44 0.94 1.16
C ARG A 116 2.64 2.22 0.87
N THR A 117 1.73 2.56 1.76
CA THR A 117 0.73 3.62 1.51
C THR A 117 1.28 5.04 1.61
N LYS A 118 2.50 5.19 2.08
CA LYS A 118 3.25 6.46 2.06
C LYS A 118 4.26 6.52 0.93
N ASN A 119 4.33 5.51 0.07
CA ASN A 119 5.15 5.50 -1.12
C ASN A 119 4.34 6.02 -2.31
N ILE A 120 4.85 7.04 -3.01
CA ILE A 120 4.19 7.68 -4.17
C ILE A 120 3.96 6.72 -5.34
N PHE A 121 4.78 5.67 -5.46
CA PHE A 121 4.64 4.62 -6.47
C PHE A 121 3.67 3.51 -6.05
N ALA A 122 3.19 3.48 -4.80
CA ALA A 122 2.37 2.38 -4.30
C ALA A 122 0.98 2.79 -3.83
N PHE A 123 0.80 4.00 -3.28
CA PHE A 123 -0.48 4.41 -2.69
C PHE A 123 -1.64 4.44 -3.68
N THR A 124 -1.41 4.92 -4.91
CA THR A 124 -2.41 4.90 -5.98
C THR A 124 -2.02 3.97 -7.13
N ALA A 125 -1.15 3.00 -6.86
CA ALA A 125 -0.80 1.98 -7.84
C ALA A 125 -1.99 1.04 -8.08
N PRO A 126 -2.44 0.89 -9.33
CA PRO A 126 -3.64 0.09 -9.63
C PRO A 126 -3.44 -1.41 -9.33
N TRP A 127 -2.21 -1.90 -9.34
CA TRP A 127 -1.85 -3.28 -8.96
C TRP A 127 -1.84 -3.51 -7.45
N ASN A 128 -1.83 -2.44 -6.64
CA ASN A 128 -1.80 -2.51 -5.18
C ASN A 128 -3.16 -2.27 -4.52
N ILE A 129 -4.22 -2.02 -5.30
CA ILE A 129 -5.54 -1.64 -4.81
C ILE A 129 -6.58 -2.67 -5.24
N VAL A 130 -7.39 -3.13 -4.28
CA VAL A 130 -8.49 -4.07 -4.52
C VAL A 130 -9.75 -3.66 -3.78
N TYR A 131 -10.90 -4.21 -4.21
CA TYR A 131 -12.05 -4.36 -3.36
C TYR A 131 -12.01 -5.72 -2.67
N MET A 132 -11.94 -5.72 -1.36
CA MET A 132 -11.96 -6.91 -0.54
C MET A 132 -13.29 -7.03 0.20
N PRO A 133 -13.87 -8.24 0.35
CA PRO A 133 -15.00 -8.44 1.25
C PRO A 133 -14.68 -7.96 2.67
N LYS A 134 -15.54 -7.13 3.26
CA LYS A 134 -15.28 -6.51 4.57
C LYS A 134 -14.95 -7.48 5.69
N ILE A 135 -15.52 -8.68 5.64
CA ILE A 135 -15.25 -9.70 6.64
C ILE A 135 -13.78 -10.18 6.65
N LEU A 136 -13.08 -10.02 5.52
CA LEU A 136 -11.66 -10.36 5.36
C LEU A 136 -10.71 -9.18 5.64
N ASP A 137 -11.24 -7.96 5.79
CA ASP A 137 -10.41 -6.76 5.98
C ASP A 137 -9.44 -6.88 7.17
N PRO A 138 -9.85 -7.40 8.34
CA PRO A 138 -8.94 -7.64 9.45
C PRO A 138 -7.78 -8.60 9.12
N PHE A 139 -7.95 -9.47 8.12
CA PHE A 139 -6.93 -10.43 7.68
C PHE A 139 -5.89 -9.85 6.72
N THR A 140 -6.08 -8.63 6.26
CA THR A 140 -5.15 -7.97 5.33
C THR A 140 -4.43 -6.78 5.94
N GLY A 141 -4.80 -6.40 7.15
CA GLY A 141 -4.32 -5.20 7.80
C GLY A 141 -3.60 -5.47 9.11
N HIS A 142 -3.60 -4.45 9.94
CA HIS A 142 -2.93 -4.45 11.23
C HIS A 142 -3.91 -4.68 12.41
N GLU A 143 -5.18 -4.96 12.11
CA GLU A 143 -6.25 -5.00 13.13
C GLU A 143 -6.33 -6.36 13.82
N ALA A 144 -6.03 -7.45 13.11
CA ALA A 144 -5.97 -8.80 13.66
C ALA A 144 -4.54 -9.35 13.61
N LYS A 145 -4.24 -10.34 14.45
CA LYS A 145 -2.93 -10.97 14.56
C LYS A 145 -3.09 -12.47 14.81
N GLY A 146 -2.10 -13.23 14.41
CA GLY A 146 -2.02 -14.68 14.66
C GLY A 146 -1.70 -15.44 13.37
N GLU A 147 -1.30 -16.72 13.53
CA GLU A 147 -0.83 -17.56 12.42
C GLU A 147 -1.80 -17.64 11.25
N MET A 148 -3.10 -17.68 11.54
CA MET A 148 -4.13 -17.74 10.51
C MET A 148 -4.24 -16.44 9.70
N ILE A 149 -4.03 -15.28 10.33
CA ILE A 149 -4.00 -13.98 9.66
C ILE A 149 -2.78 -13.93 8.73
N ASP A 150 -1.62 -14.34 9.24
CA ASP A 150 -0.36 -14.36 8.49
C ASP A 150 -0.47 -15.32 7.29
N GLU A 151 -1.09 -16.50 7.49
CA GLU A 151 -1.35 -17.48 6.42
C GLU A 151 -2.26 -16.91 5.33
N TYR A 152 -3.39 -16.29 5.71
CA TYR A 152 -4.28 -15.68 4.72
C TYR A 152 -3.58 -14.54 3.96
N GLN A 153 -2.88 -13.66 4.68
CA GLN A 153 -2.15 -12.56 4.07
C GLN A 153 -1.13 -13.05 3.05
N LYS A 154 -0.40 -14.12 3.39
CA LYS A 154 0.55 -14.76 2.48
C LYS A 154 -0.12 -15.27 1.20
N LEU A 155 -1.21 -16.04 1.33
CA LEU A 155 -1.97 -16.54 0.18
C LEU A 155 -2.52 -15.41 -0.69
N PHE A 156 -3.05 -14.37 -0.06
CA PHE A 156 -3.58 -13.20 -0.75
C PHE A 156 -2.50 -12.42 -1.52
N GLN A 157 -1.34 -12.22 -0.90
CA GLN A 157 -0.20 -11.57 -1.55
C GLN A 157 0.37 -12.42 -2.68
N GLN A 158 0.46 -13.74 -2.49
CA GLN A 158 0.89 -14.68 -3.52
C GLN A 158 -0.03 -14.63 -4.75
N GLN A 159 -1.36 -14.75 -4.55
CA GLN A 159 -2.34 -14.65 -5.64
C GLN A 159 -2.25 -13.31 -6.38
N SER A 160 -2.05 -12.23 -5.64
CA SER A 160 -1.94 -10.89 -6.22
C SER A 160 -0.63 -10.72 -7.01
N TYR A 161 0.46 -11.28 -6.51
CA TYR A 161 1.73 -11.30 -7.23
C TYR A 161 1.62 -12.09 -8.54
N GLU A 162 1.07 -13.29 -8.51
CA GLU A 162 0.85 -14.10 -9.73
C GLU A 162 0.07 -13.33 -10.80
N LYS A 163 -0.88 -12.50 -10.38
CA LYS A 163 -1.67 -11.66 -11.27
C LYS A 163 -0.91 -10.44 -11.81
N PHE A 164 -0.06 -9.82 -11.00
CA PHE A 164 0.50 -8.49 -11.27
C PHE A 164 2.04 -8.43 -11.25
N HIS A 165 2.73 -9.58 -11.25
CA HIS A 165 4.20 -9.63 -11.12
C HIS A 165 4.97 -8.67 -12.04
N PRO A 166 4.58 -8.41 -13.33
CA PRO A 166 5.39 -7.51 -14.15
C PRO A 166 5.43 -6.07 -13.58
N PHE A 167 4.34 -5.62 -12.98
CA PHE A 167 4.25 -4.27 -12.40
C PHE A 167 4.91 -4.20 -11.01
N ILE A 168 4.82 -5.29 -10.25
CA ILE A 168 5.46 -5.41 -8.93
C ILE A 168 6.97 -5.51 -9.11
N ASP A 169 7.46 -6.27 -10.09
CA ASP A 169 8.88 -6.37 -10.40
C ASP A 169 9.43 -5.03 -10.90
N GLU A 170 8.66 -4.29 -11.69
CA GLU A 170 9.03 -2.94 -12.10
C GLU A 170 9.08 -1.97 -10.90
N PHE A 171 8.12 -2.06 -9.98
CA PHE A 171 8.19 -1.32 -8.71
C PHE A 171 9.44 -1.70 -7.91
N ASN A 172 9.75 -2.98 -7.77
CA ASN A 172 10.94 -3.45 -7.07
C ASN A 172 12.23 -2.94 -7.72
N ASN A 173 12.29 -2.90 -9.06
CA ASN A 173 13.43 -2.33 -9.78
C ASN A 173 13.59 -0.82 -9.48
N ILE A 174 12.48 -0.07 -9.38
CA ILE A 174 12.52 1.35 -8.98
C ILE A 174 13.05 1.48 -7.54
N MET A 175 12.58 0.62 -6.61
CA MET A 175 12.99 0.68 -5.20
C MET A 175 14.45 0.28 -4.98
N THR A 176 15.04 -0.50 -5.88
CA THR A 176 16.44 -0.94 -5.84
C THR A 176 17.35 -0.17 -6.80
N ASP A 177 16.81 0.85 -7.46
CA ASP A 177 17.61 1.71 -8.33
C ASP A 177 18.71 2.42 -7.55
N SER A 178 19.95 2.36 -8.06
CA SER A 178 21.11 2.87 -7.34
C SER A 178 21.08 4.38 -7.09
N GLU A 179 20.51 5.15 -8.04
CA GLU A 179 20.41 6.61 -7.90
C GLU A 179 19.37 6.97 -6.82
N LEU A 180 18.26 6.23 -6.77
CA LEU A 180 17.27 6.42 -5.72
C LEU A 180 17.82 6.04 -4.33
N VAL A 181 18.48 4.89 -4.23
CA VAL A 181 19.08 4.43 -2.98
C VAL A 181 20.11 5.44 -2.47
N GLU A 182 21.03 5.90 -3.32
CA GLU A 182 22.02 6.91 -2.97
C GLU A 182 21.36 8.24 -2.55
N SER A 183 20.32 8.66 -3.26
CA SER A 183 19.58 9.89 -2.91
C SER A 183 18.93 9.80 -1.53
N ILE A 184 18.38 8.62 -1.16
CA ILE A 184 17.81 8.37 0.16
C ILE A 184 18.89 8.40 1.23
N GLU A 185 20.06 7.76 1.01
CA GLU A 185 21.17 7.76 1.96
C GLU A 185 21.68 9.19 2.20
N ASN A 186 21.94 9.95 1.15
CA ASN A 186 22.37 11.35 1.23
C ASN A 186 21.37 12.22 1.98
N TYR A 187 20.07 12.02 1.73
CA TYR A 187 19.02 12.74 2.46
C TYR A 187 19.07 12.48 3.97
N PHE A 188 19.27 11.22 4.39
CA PHE A 188 19.36 10.90 5.82
C PHE A 188 20.67 11.36 6.45
N GLU A 189 21.79 11.32 5.74
CA GLU A 189 23.05 11.88 6.22
C GLU A 189 22.89 13.38 6.53
N ASP A 190 22.30 14.14 5.61
CA ASP A 190 22.01 15.57 5.81
C ASP A 190 21.01 15.80 6.96
N LEU A 191 19.98 14.96 7.07
CA LEU A 191 18.98 15.08 8.12
C LEU A 191 19.56 14.82 9.51
N TYR A 192 20.47 13.85 9.66
CA TYR A 192 21.19 13.57 10.91
C TYR A 192 22.12 14.71 11.29
N ASN A 193 22.76 15.36 10.33
CA ASN A 193 23.67 16.48 10.59
C ASN A 193 22.91 17.77 10.99
N THR A 194 21.68 17.94 10.56
CA THR A 194 20.91 19.19 10.77
C THR A 194 19.86 19.08 11.86
N ASN A 195 19.37 17.88 12.20
CA ASN A 195 18.30 17.69 13.15
C ASN A 195 18.84 17.37 14.57
N LYS A 196 18.30 18.08 15.55
CA LYS A 196 18.70 17.89 16.97
C LYS A 196 18.03 16.69 17.64
N ASP A 197 16.88 16.22 17.13
CA ASP A 197 16.15 15.08 17.69
C ASP A 197 16.42 13.80 16.89
N ILE A 198 17.51 13.15 17.24
CA ILE A 198 17.98 11.91 16.61
C ILE A 198 16.90 10.78 16.67
N LYS A 199 16.08 10.72 17.71
CA LYS A 199 15.06 9.67 17.83
C LYS A 199 13.94 9.85 16.80
N ILE A 200 13.56 11.09 16.50
CA ILE A 200 12.58 11.38 15.44
C ILE A 200 13.15 10.99 14.09
N VAL A 201 14.42 11.35 13.82
CA VAL A 201 15.10 10.99 12.57
C VAL A 201 15.16 9.47 12.38
N GLN A 202 15.59 8.71 13.39
CA GLN A 202 15.66 7.24 13.35
C GLN A 202 14.28 6.61 13.08
N LYS A 203 13.23 7.08 13.76
CA LYS A 203 11.86 6.60 13.52
C LYS A 203 11.39 6.90 12.10
N PHE A 204 11.72 8.08 11.61
CA PHE A 204 11.36 8.50 10.25
C PHE A 204 12.14 7.72 9.20
N GLU A 205 13.46 7.55 9.36
CA GLU A 205 14.29 6.74 8.49
C GLU A 205 13.74 5.31 8.38
N LYS A 206 13.44 4.67 9.52
CA LYS A 206 12.83 3.35 9.50
C LYS A 206 11.53 3.34 8.69
N ALA A 207 10.66 4.32 8.88
CA ALA A 207 9.40 4.42 8.14
C ALA A 207 9.62 4.59 6.63
N VAL A 208 10.61 5.39 6.21
CA VAL A 208 10.96 5.54 4.79
C VAL A 208 11.52 4.25 4.23
N ARG A 209 12.47 3.60 4.93
CA ARG A 209 13.05 2.33 4.47
C ARG A 209 11.99 1.23 4.34
N ASP A 210 11.02 1.16 5.28
CA ASP A 210 9.91 0.22 5.20
C ASP A 210 9.00 0.52 3.98
N GLU A 211 8.72 1.79 3.68
CA GLU A 211 7.86 2.19 2.55
C GLU A 211 8.56 2.05 1.18
N PHE A 212 9.89 2.24 1.12
CA PHE A 212 10.70 2.18 -0.11
C PHE A 212 11.50 0.89 -0.26
N SER A 213 11.22 -0.14 0.53
CA SER A 213 11.80 -1.47 0.33
C SER A 213 11.07 -2.23 -0.78
N PRO A 214 11.76 -3.12 -1.50
CA PRO A 214 11.12 -4.06 -2.42
C PRO A 214 10.02 -4.88 -1.75
N ILE A 215 9.05 -5.33 -2.55
CA ILE A 215 8.02 -6.27 -2.12
C ILE A 215 8.60 -7.68 -2.28
N GLU A 216 8.70 -8.39 -1.17
CA GLU A 216 9.12 -9.80 -1.12
C GLU A 216 7.89 -10.68 -0.91
N ILE A 217 7.77 -11.72 -1.73
CA ILE A 217 6.73 -12.75 -1.60
C ILE A 217 7.35 -13.94 -0.86
N VAL A 218 6.85 -14.23 0.32
CA VAL A 218 7.40 -15.26 1.23
C VAL A 218 6.57 -16.54 1.19
#